data_0f9c4ad22fd7cdee7863f715e428931e
#
_entry.id   0f9c4ad22fd7cdee7863f715e428931e
#
_cell.length_a   1.000
_cell.length_b   1.000
_cell.length_c   1.000
_cell.angle_alpha   90.00
_cell.angle_beta   90.00
_cell.angle_gamma   90.00
#
_symmetry.space_group_name_H-M   'P 1'
#
loop_
_entity.id
_entity.type
_entity.pdbx_description
1 polymer ?
#
loop_
_entity_poly.entity_id
_entity_poly.type
_entity_poly.pdbx_seq_one_letter_code
_entity_poly.pdbx_strand_id
1 'polypeptide(L)'
;MLWRIKDAEIYYEVVGEGKPVLIIHGCAPDHRLMMKCMESVFQKDEGYKRIYIDLPGMGKSNAPDWINSSDHILEVLTMFIEEIIPKKDFLLVGESFGGYLARGILSKMFERVNGLLLICPVVVAMQKERRLPDKQIIVQDKEFLNTLTSTEREEFSELAVVANEYTYKRFQEEIKPGLDVANYEFIE
;
A
#
# COMPACT_ATOMS: atom_id res chain seq x y z
N MET A 1 -13.84 1.98 -7.17
CA MET A 1 -13.95 2.40 -8.60
C MET A 1 -12.94 1.60 -9.41
N LEU A 2 -13.11 1.50 -10.75
CA LEU A 2 -12.14 0.84 -11.64
C LEU A 2 -11.67 1.83 -12.70
N TRP A 3 -10.37 1.93 -12.86
CA TRP A 3 -9.71 2.60 -13.98
C TRP A 3 -9.13 1.54 -14.91
N ARG A 4 -9.21 1.76 -16.21
CA ARG A 4 -8.82 0.77 -17.22
C ARG A 4 -7.80 1.34 -18.19
N ILE A 5 -6.77 0.56 -18.46
CA ILE A 5 -5.80 0.83 -19.52
C ILE A 5 -5.43 -0.48 -20.20
N LYS A 6 -5.66 -0.57 -21.52
CA LYS A 6 -5.60 -1.84 -22.27
C LYS A 6 -6.48 -2.88 -21.56
N ASP A 7 -5.90 -4.00 -21.14
CA ASP A 7 -6.51 -5.09 -20.39
C ASP A 7 -6.21 -5.05 -18.87
N ALA A 8 -5.51 -3.98 -18.42
CA ALA A 8 -5.32 -3.75 -16.99
C ALA A 8 -6.54 -3.04 -16.39
N GLU A 9 -7.02 -3.55 -15.28
CA GLU A 9 -8.06 -2.98 -14.43
C GLU A 9 -7.46 -2.64 -13.07
N ILE A 10 -7.41 -1.35 -12.75
CA ILE A 10 -6.84 -0.83 -11.50
C ILE A 10 -7.97 -0.34 -10.62
N TYR A 11 -8.12 -0.97 -9.48
CA TYR A 11 -9.11 -0.57 -8.48
C TYR A 11 -8.58 0.59 -7.64
N TYR A 12 -9.48 1.50 -7.29
CA TYR A 12 -9.18 2.58 -6.35
C TYR A 12 -10.43 3.04 -5.61
N GLU A 13 -10.24 3.60 -4.43
CA GLU A 13 -11.28 4.25 -3.64
C GLU A 13 -10.97 5.72 -3.44
N VAL A 14 -12.03 6.54 -3.37
CA VAL A 14 -11.92 7.98 -3.14
C VAL A 14 -12.73 8.35 -1.92
N VAL A 15 -12.11 9.09 -1.01
CA VAL A 15 -12.74 9.60 0.21
C VAL A 15 -12.55 11.11 0.27
N GLY A 16 -13.65 11.86 0.47
CA GLY A 16 -13.66 13.32 0.54
C GLY A 16 -13.43 14.03 -0.79
N GLU A 17 -13.31 15.34 -0.71
CA GLU A 17 -13.15 16.25 -1.85
C GLU A 17 -12.04 17.26 -1.58
N GLY A 18 -11.53 17.94 -2.61
CA GLY A 18 -10.54 19.01 -2.47
C GLY A 18 -9.17 18.66 -3.04
N LYS A 19 -8.10 18.98 -2.32
CA LYS A 19 -6.71 18.76 -2.76
C LYS A 19 -6.41 17.27 -2.87
N PRO A 20 -5.94 16.79 -4.04
CA PRO A 20 -5.68 15.37 -4.22
C PRO A 20 -4.53 14.86 -3.32
N VAL A 21 -4.73 13.68 -2.75
CA VAL A 21 -3.71 12.90 -2.05
C VAL A 21 -3.74 11.49 -2.64
N LEU A 22 -2.70 11.09 -3.34
CA LEU A 22 -2.55 9.71 -3.81
C LEU A 22 -1.84 8.89 -2.75
N ILE A 23 -2.42 7.76 -2.38
CA ILE A 23 -1.96 6.92 -1.28
C ILE A 23 -1.76 5.49 -1.80
N ILE A 24 -0.52 5.01 -1.70
CA ILE A 24 -0.05 3.76 -2.30
C ILE A 24 0.40 2.80 -1.19
N HIS A 25 -0.18 1.61 -1.17
CA HIS A 25 0.15 0.54 -0.22
C HIS A 25 1.43 -0.22 -0.60
N GLY A 26 1.91 -1.05 0.29
CA GLY A 26 3.07 -1.92 0.10
C GLY A 26 2.79 -3.17 -0.75
N CYS A 27 3.72 -4.11 -0.71
CA CYS A 27 3.64 -5.36 -1.45
C CYS A 27 2.71 -6.34 -0.73
N ALA A 28 1.79 -6.93 -1.47
CA ALA A 28 0.78 -7.93 -1.10
C ALA A 28 -0.50 -7.41 -0.37
N PRO A 29 -0.48 -6.52 0.64
CA PRO A 29 -1.71 -5.88 1.12
C PRO A 29 -2.43 -5.10 0.02
N ASP A 30 -3.56 -4.49 0.36
CA ASP A 30 -4.34 -3.65 -0.54
C ASP A 30 -4.68 -2.27 0.09
N HIS A 31 -5.54 -1.49 -0.58
CA HIS A 31 -5.95 -0.16 -0.15
C HIS A 31 -6.45 -0.09 1.31
N ARG A 32 -7.00 -1.19 1.86
CA ARG A 32 -7.55 -1.23 3.24
C ARG A 32 -6.50 -0.90 4.29
N LEU A 33 -5.27 -1.40 4.13
CA LEU A 33 -4.15 -1.05 5.02
C LEU A 33 -3.97 0.46 5.12
N MET A 34 -3.85 1.11 3.97
CA MET A 34 -3.59 2.55 3.94
C MET A 34 -4.81 3.39 4.33
N MET A 35 -6.03 2.97 3.99
CA MET A 35 -7.24 3.65 4.45
C MET A 35 -7.32 3.67 5.98
N LYS A 36 -7.15 2.53 6.61
CA LYS A 36 -7.22 2.44 8.07
C LYS A 36 -6.06 3.15 8.78
N CYS A 37 -4.89 3.19 8.15
CA CYS A 37 -3.75 3.95 8.67
C CYS A 37 -3.97 5.46 8.54
N MET A 38 -4.44 5.95 7.39
CA MET A 38 -4.42 7.36 7.05
C MET A 38 -5.71 8.12 7.39
N GLU A 39 -6.90 7.49 7.36
CA GLU A 39 -8.15 8.21 7.57
C GLU A 39 -8.23 8.89 8.95
N SER A 40 -7.59 8.33 9.97
CA SER A 40 -7.50 8.96 11.29
C SER A 40 -6.74 10.30 11.28
N VAL A 41 -5.81 10.48 10.35
CA VAL A 41 -5.05 11.72 10.16
C VAL A 41 -5.94 12.81 9.57
N PHE A 42 -6.86 12.42 8.67
CA PHE A 42 -7.74 13.35 7.95
C PHE A 42 -9.08 13.64 8.64
N GLN A 43 -9.39 12.98 9.75
CA GLN A 43 -10.70 13.13 10.44
C GLN A 43 -11.06 14.57 10.81
N LYS A 44 -10.08 15.46 10.93
CA LYS A 44 -10.28 16.87 11.33
C LYS A 44 -10.12 17.85 10.17
N ASP A 45 -9.65 17.39 9.01
CA ASP A 45 -9.32 18.23 7.87
C ASP A 45 -10.23 17.90 6.69
N GLU A 46 -11.27 18.71 6.51
CA GLU A 46 -12.00 18.78 5.26
C GLU A 46 -11.13 19.47 4.20
N GLY A 47 -11.26 19.07 2.94
CA GLY A 47 -10.53 19.72 1.83
C GLY A 47 -9.43 18.87 1.20
N TYR A 48 -9.39 17.58 1.52
CA TYR A 48 -8.54 16.62 0.85
C TYR A 48 -9.37 15.53 0.15
N LYS A 49 -9.06 15.28 -1.13
CA LYS A 49 -9.54 14.13 -1.90
C LYS A 49 -8.52 13.01 -1.80
N ARG A 50 -8.73 12.04 -0.91
CA ARG A 50 -7.84 10.89 -0.70
C ARG A 50 -8.17 9.81 -1.72
N ILE A 51 -7.16 9.34 -2.43
CA ILE A 51 -7.25 8.34 -3.50
C ILE A 51 -6.39 7.16 -3.08
N TYR A 52 -7.04 6.06 -2.74
CA TYR A 52 -6.42 4.80 -2.30
C TYR A 52 -6.46 3.82 -3.46
N ILE A 53 -5.31 3.41 -3.96
CA ILE A 53 -5.17 2.54 -5.13
C ILE A 53 -4.78 1.13 -4.70
N ASP A 54 -5.32 0.11 -5.39
CA ASP A 54 -4.75 -1.23 -5.36
C ASP A 54 -3.70 -1.34 -6.47
N LEU A 55 -2.49 -1.73 -6.11
CA LEU A 55 -1.41 -1.96 -7.08
C LEU A 55 -1.74 -3.14 -8.00
N PRO A 56 -1.20 -3.19 -9.23
CA PRO A 56 -1.36 -4.34 -10.12
C PRO A 56 -1.06 -5.66 -9.42
N GLY A 57 -1.93 -6.67 -9.60
CA GLY A 57 -1.80 -7.99 -8.98
C GLY A 57 -2.14 -8.05 -7.49
N MET A 58 -2.66 -6.98 -6.90
CA MET A 58 -3.00 -6.88 -5.48
C MET A 58 -4.42 -6.37 -5.30
N GLY A 59 -5.08 -6.80 -4.23
CA GLY A 59 -6.45 -6.42 -3.92
C GLY A 59 -7.42 -6.78 -5.05
N LYS A 60 -8.07 -5.76 -5.61
CA LYS A 60 -9.06 -5.90 -6.70
C LYS A 60 -8.50 -5.53 -8.08
N SER A 61 -7.19 -5.28 -8.19
CA SER A 61 -6.51 -4.97 -9.44
C SER A 61 -5.95 -6.22 -10.08
N ASN A 62 -6.08 -6.35 -11.40
CA ASN A 62 -5.42 -7.42 -12.14
C ASN A 62 -3.98 -7.01 -12.54
N ALA A 63 -3.22 -7.99 -13.01
CA ALA A 63 -1.88 -7.76 -13.57
C ALA A 63 -1.74 -8.57 -14.86
N PRO A 64 -2.06 -7.99 -16.02
CA PRO A 64 -1.79 -8.66 -17.29
C PRO A 64 -0.28 -8.74 -17.57
N ASP A 65 0.13 -9.71 -18.39
CA ASP A 65 1.53 -10.12 -18.63
C ASP A 65 2.49 -8.99 -19.04
N TRP A 66 1.96 -7.92 -19.65
CA TRP A 66 2.80 -6.78 -20.03
C TRP A 66 3.24 -5.92 -18.83
N ILE A 67 2.60 -6.09 -17.66
CA ILE A 67 3.05 -5.50 -16.41
C ILE A 67 3.91 -6.55 -15.69
N ASN A 68 5.21 -6.52 -15.89
CA ASN A 68 6.13 -7.54 -15.36
C ASN A 68 7.39 -6.94 -14.72
N SER A 69 7.32 -5.69 -14.32
CA SER A 69 8.42 -5.02 -13.61
C SER A 69 7.91 -3.83 -12.81
N SER A 70 8.68 -3.39 -11.83
CA SER A 70 8.39 -2.16 -11.07
C SER A 70 8.32 -0.92 -11.97
N ASP A 71 9.06 -0.90 -13.09
CA ASP A 71 9.00 0.19 -14.06
C ASP A 71 7.66 0.21 -14.79
N HIS A 72 7.12 -0.94 -15.17
CA HIS A 72 5.77 -1.01 -15.77
C HIS A 72 4.68 -0.61 -14.76
N ILE A 73 4.81 -1.00 -13.48
CA ILE A 73 3.88 -0.52 -12.44
C ILE A 73 3.98 1.00 -12.30
N LEU A 74 5.18 1.57 -12.32
CA LEU A 74 5.38 3.02 -12.27
C LEU A 74 4.77 3.73 -13.48
N GLU A 75 4.83 3.14 -14.68
CA GLU A 75 4.17 3.66 -15.88
C GLU A 75 2.65 3.66 -15.72
N VAL A 76 2.07 2.55 -15.25
CA VAL A 76 0.63 2.45 -14.96
C VAL A 76 0.20 3.53 -13.97
N LEU A 77 0.93 3.72 -12.88
CA LEU A 77 0.65 4.75 -11.88
C LEU A 77 0.75 6.17 -12.47
N THR A 78 1.73 6.41 -13.33
CA THR A 78 1.89 7.71 -13.98
C THR A 78 0.69 8.02 -14.89
N MET A 79 0.24 7.04 -15.69
CA MET A 79 -0.94 7.19 -16.54
C MET A 79 -2.22 7.37 -15.71
N PHE A 80 -2.36 6.61 -14.62
CA PHE A 80 -3.46 6.76 -13.66
C PHE A 80 -3.52 8.18 -13.09
N ILE A 81 -2.38 8.74 -12.66
CA ILE A 81 -2.29 10.11 -12.13
C ILE A 81 -2.71 11.14 -13.20
N GLU A 82 -2.25 10.99 -14.43
CA GLU A 82 -2.59 11.92 -15.50
C GLU A 82 -4.10 11.98 -15.80
N GLU A 83 -4.79 10.86 -15.65
CA GLU A 83 -6.23 10.78 -15.92
C GLU A 83 -7.09 11.13 -14.70
N ILE A 84 -6.73 10.64 -13.51
CA ILE A 84 -7.55 10.80 -12.29
C ILE A 84 -7.28 12.11 -11.55
N ILE A 85 -6.07 12.68 -11.75
CA ILE A 85 -5.64 13.95 -11.16
C ILE A 85 -5.15 14.90 -12.28
N PRO A 86 -5.97 15.21 -13.30
CA PRO A 86 -5.51 15.92 -14.46
C PRO A 86 -5.02 17.33 -14.10
N LYS A 87 -3.79 17.67 -14.48
CA LYS A 87 -3.17 19.02 -14.36
C LYS A 87 -3.20 19.65 -12.97
N LYS A 88 -3.49 18.88 -11.91
CA LYS A 88 -3.46 19.36 -10.52
C LYS A 88 -2.21 18.89 -9.82
N ASP A 89 -1.75 19.72 -8.91
CA ASP A 89 -0.77 19.31 -7.92
C ASP A 89 -1.42 18.40 -6.88
N PHE A 90 -0.64 17.48 -6.32
CA PHE A 90 -1.12 16.52 -5.35
C PHE A 90 -0.10 16.21 -4.25
N LEU A 91 -0.59 15.67 -3.16
CA LEU A 91 0.23 15.05 -2.13
C LEU A 91 0.38 13.55 -2.44
N LEU A 92 1.53 13.01 -2.09
CA LEU A 92 1.86 11.62 -2.35
C LEU A 92 2.23 10.90 -1.06
N VAL A 93 1.61 9.76 -0.81
CA VAL A 93 1.90 8.90 0.34
C VAL A 93 2.23 7.51 -0.18
N GLY A 94 3.33 6.92 0.30
CA GLY A 94 3.71 5.56 -0.06
C GLY A 94 4.25 4.76 1.13
N GLU A 95 3.72 3.56 1.31
CA GLU A 95 4.15 2.62 2.33
C GLU A 95 4.99 1.50 1.68
N SER A 96 6.10 1.11 2.29
CA SER A 96 6.95 -0.01 1.86
C SER A 96 7.28 0.03 0.36
N PHE A 97 6.83 -0.92 -0.45
CA PHE A 97 6.97 -0.93 -1.91
C PHE A 97 6.24 0.25 -2.58
N GLY A 98 5.07 0.65 -2.05
CA GLY A 98 4.40 1.89 -2.47
C GLY A 98 5.28 3.14 -2.25
N GLY A 99 6.11 3.13 -1.20
CA GLY A 99 7.12 4.18 -0.97
C GLY A 99 8.25 4.17 -2.00
N TYR A 100 8.66 2.99 -2.47
CA TYR A 100 9.60 2.86 -3.60
C TYR A 100 9.02 3.45 -4.88
N LEU A 101 7.78 3.10 -5.22
CA LEU A 101 7.06 3.63 -6.38
C LEU A 101 6.80 5.14 -6.26
N ALA A 102 6.46 5.62 -5.07
CA ALA A 102 6.25 7.05 -4.81
C ALA A 102 7.50 7.90 -5.09
N ARG A 103 8.68 7.39 -4.79
CA ARG A 103 9.95 8.03 -5.17
C ARG A 103 10.14 8.09 -6.68
N GLY A 104 9.74 7.03 -7.39
CA GLY A 104 9.73 7.00 -8.86
C GLY A 104 8.75 8.04 -9.46
N ILE A 105 7.55 8.13 -8.89
CA ILE A 105 6.55 9.15 -9.28
C ILE A 105 7.11 10.55 -9.02
N LEU A 106 7.69 10.81 -7.85
CA LEU A 106 8.30 12.11 -7.55
C LEU A 106 9.38 12.48 -8.58
N SER A 107 10.21 11.53 -8.99
CA SER A 107 11.25 11.77 -10.01
C SER A 107 10.68 12.14 -11.38
N LYS A 108 9.52 11.55 -11.76
CA LYS A 108 8.88 11.81 -13.06
C LYS A 108 7.98 13.06 -13.06
N MET A 109 7.40 13.40 -11.91
CA MET A 109 6.34 14.41 -11.76
C MET A 109 6.67 15.44 -10.68
N PHE A 110 7.94 15.77 -10.51
CA PHE A 110 8.45 16.62 -9.42
C PHE A 110 7.68 17.94 -9.26
N GLU A 111 7.35 18.59 -10.38
CA GLU A 111 6.65 19.89 -10.37
C GLU A 111 5.19 19.79 -9.88
N ARG A 112 4.61 18.59 -9.87
CA ARG A 112 3.22 18.36 -9.45
C ARG A 112 3.08 17.79 -8.03
N VAL A 113 4.17 17.27 -7.46
CA VAL A 113 4.15 16.66 -6.12
C VAL A 113 4.47 17.73 -5.07
N ASN A 114 3.43 18.25 -4.41
CA ASN A 114 3.55 19.29 -3.41
C ASN A 114 3.98 18.80 -2.01
N GLY A 115 4.06 17.49 -1.82
CA GLY A 115 4.54 16.89 -0.57
C GLY A 115 4.57 15.37 -0.71
N LEU A 116 5.53 14.76 -0.02
CA LEU A 116 5.74 13.31 0.00
C LEU A 116 5.82 12.83 1.44
N LEU A 117 4.99 11.84 1.78
CA LEU A 117 5.07 11.07 3.02
C LEU A 117 5.50 9.64 2.69
N LEU A 118 6.58 9.18 3.31
CA LEU A 118 7.07 7.81 3.19
C LEU A 118 6.90 7.08 4.53
N ILE A 119 6.22 5.95 4.50
CA ILE A 119 6.00 5.07 5.67
C ILE A 119 6.81 3.80 5.43
N CYS A 120 7.83 3.55 6.27
CA CYS A 120 8.76 2.42 6.16
C CYS A 120 9.15 2.03 4.72
N PRO A 121 9.61 2.98 3.89
CA PRO A 121 9.76 2.77 2.45
C PRO A 121 10.84 1.76 2.11
N VAL A 122 10.63 0.98 1.05
CA VAL A 122 11.72 0.26 0.40
C VAL A 122 12.65 1.28 -0.27
N VAL A 123 13.91 1.30 0.14
CA VAL A 123 14.94 2.18 -0.44
C VAL A 123 15.86 1.40 -1.38
N VAL A 124 16.26 0.20 -0.97
CA VAL A 124 17.06 -0.74 -1.79
C VAL A 124 16.12 -1.80 -2.35
N ALA A 125 15.99 -1.85 -3.67
CA ALA A 125 15.04 -2.75 -4.35
C ALA A 125 15.34 -4.23 -4.05
N MET A 126 16.59 -4.66 -4.23
CA MET A 126 17.01 -6.04 -4.05
C MET A 126 17.04 -6.41 -2.57
N GLN A 127 16.18 -7.32 -2.14
CA GLN A 127 16.09 -7.74 -0.73
C GLN A 127 17.42 -8.23 -0.16
N LYS A 128 18.20 -9.00 -0.94
CA LYS A 128 19.51 -9.51 -0.53
C LYS A 128 20.58 -8.43 -0.27
N GLU A 129 20.34 -7.22 -0.75
CA GLU A 129 21.27 -6.09 -0.58
C GLU A 129 20.86 -5.19 0.60
N ARG A 130 19.69 -5.45 1.19
CA ARG A 130 19.18 -4.69 2.33
C ARG A 130 19.92 -5.09 3.60
N ARG A 131 20.35 -4.10 4.36
CA ARG A 131 20.88 -4.28 5.71
C ARG A 131 19.77 -3.89 6.70
N LEU A 132 19.07 -4.88 7.19
CA LEU A 132 17.96 -4.69 8.11
C LEU A 132 18.37 -5.16 9.51
N PRO A 133 17.87 -4.51 10.58
CA PRO A 133 18.01 -5.02 11.93
C PRO A 133 17.24 -6.33 12.08
N ASP A 134 17.61 -7.12 13.09
CA ASP A 134 16.84 -8.29 13.48
C ASP A 134 15.42 -7.87 13.87
N LYS A 135 14.46 -8.73 13.55
CA LYS A 135 13.07 -8.52 13.93
C LYS A 135 12.93 -8.43 15.44
N GLN A 136 12.28 -7.37 15.90
CA GLN A 136 11.99 -7.18 17.33
C GLN A 136 10.47 -7.24 17.55
N ILE A 137 10.07 -7.99 18.58
CA ILE A 137 8.71 -8.00 19.11
C ILE A 137 8.74 -7.20 20.41
N ILE A 138 8.06 -6.04 20.42
CA ILE A 138 8.04 -5.12 21.57
C ILE A 138 7.05 -5.60 22.63
N VAL A 139 5.89 -6.10 22.19
CA VAL A 139 4.84 -6.63 23.07
C VAL A 139 4.36 -7.97 22.53
N GLN A 140 4.29 -8.96 23.41
CA GLN A 140 3.76 -10.28 23.08
C GLN A 140 2.77 -10.75 24.17
N ASP A 141 1.50 -10.72 23.85
CA ASP A 141 0.45 -11.31 24.69
C ASP A 141 0.37 -12.82 24.42
N LYS A 142 1.09 -13.58 25.28
CA LYS A 142 1.18 -15.04 25.13
C LYS A 142 -0.16 -15.74 25.38
N GLU A 143 -1.00 -15.21 26.28
CA GLU A 143 -2.31 -15.80 26.58
C GLU A 143 -3.21 -15.69 25.35
N PHE A 144 -3.32 -14.49 24.78
CA PHE A 144 -4.05 -14.29 23.54
C PHE A 144 -3.49 -15.15 22.39
N LEU A 145 -2.18 -15.14 22.16
CA LEU A 145 -1.56 -15.90 21.06
C LEU A 145 -1.78 -17.42 21.17
N ASN A 146 -1.98 -17.95 22.38
CA ASN A 146 -2.32 -19.36 22.58
C ASN A 146 -3.77 -19.69 22.23
N THR A 147 -4.64 -18.71 22.05
CA THR A 147 -6.01 -18.91 21.57
C THR A 147 -6.09 -19.08 20.05
N LEU A 148 -5.07 -18.64 19.32
CA LEU A 148 -4.97 -18.74 17.87
C LEU A 148 -4.53 -20.14 17.43
N THR A 149 -4.98 -20.56 16.26
CA THR A 149 -4.42 -21.73 15.58
C THR A 149 -2.94 -21.52 15.25
N SER A 150 -2.21 -22.59 14.94
CA SER A 150 -0.80 -22.50 14.54
C SER A 150 -0.60 -21.60 13.32
N THR A 151 -1.45 -21.75 12.31
CA THR A 151 -1.40 -20.98 11.06
C THR A 151 -1.67 -19.49 11.29
N GLU A 152 -2.74 -19.15 11.99
CA GLU A 152 -3.07 -17.76 12.32
C GLU A 152 -1.97 -17.07 13.12
N ARG A 153 -1.39 -17.77 14.07
CA ARG A 153 -0.29 -17.26 14.89
C ARG A 153 0.96 -17.01 14.05
N GLU A 154 1.31 -17.91 13.14
CA GLU A 154 2.45 -17.80 12.26
C GLU A 154 2.31 -16.60 11.34
N GLU A 155 1.22 -16.53 10.56
CA GLU A 155 0.92 -15.42 9.64
C GLU A 155 0.94 -14.05 10.35
N PHE A 156 0.25 -13.96 11.48
CA PHE A 156 0.20 -12.72 12.25
C PHE A 156 1.58 -12.35 12.83
N SER A 157 2.29 -13.34 13.38
CA SER A 157 3.58 -13.11 14.00
C SER A 157 4.67 -12.71 13.01
N GLU A 158 4.52 -13.03 11.73
CA GLU A 158 5.47 -12.57 10.70
C GLU A 158 5.51 -11.04 10.56
N LEU A 159 4.38 -10.37 10.78
CA LEU A 159 4.26 -8.92 10.61
C LEU A 159 4.22 -8.16 11.94
N ALA A 160 3.73 -8.78 13.00
CA ALA A 160 3.48 -8.09 14.27
C ALA A 160 4.77 -7.70 15.01
N VAL A 161 4.83 -6.43 15.41
CA VAL A 161 5.80 -5.88 16.37
C VAL A 161 5.15 -5.78 17.76
N VAL A 162 3.87 -5.48 17.79
CA VAL A 162 2.99 -5.58 18.96
C VAL A 162 1.99 -6.68 18.67
N ALA A 163 2.12 -7.82 19.34
CA ALA A 163 1.30 -9.00 19.13
C ALA A 163 0.30 -9.16 20.29
N ASN A 164 -0.91 -8.63 20.12
CA ASN A 164 -2.03 -8.72 21.03
C ASN A 164 -3.36 -8.80 20.27
N GLU A 165 -4.47 -8.98 20.97
CA GLU A 165 -5.81 -9.08 20.37
C GLU A 165 -6.18 -7.86 19.52
N TYR A 166 -5.84 -6.65 19.96
CA TYR A 166 -6.16 -5.42 19.23
C TYR A 166 -5.45 -5.38 17.87
N THR A 167 -4.14 -5.65 17.83
CA THR A 167 -3.37 -5.63 16.58
C THR A 167 -3.70 -6.82 15.69
N TYR A 168 -4.08 -7.96 16.26
CA TYR A 168 -4.57 -9.11 15.50
C TYR A 168 -5.89 -8.80 14.80
N LYS A 169 -6.84 -8.15 15.48
CA LYS A 169 -8.09 -7.71 14.85
C LYS A 169 -7.82 -6.77 13.67
N ARG A 170 -6.92 -5.82 13.83
CA ARG A 170 -6.49 -4.93 12.75
C ARG A 170 -5.85 -5.69 11.60
N PHE A 171 -4.97 -6.64 11.89
CA PHE A 171 -4.38 -7.53 10.88
C PHE A 171 -5.46 -8.26 10.07
N GLN A 172 -6.45 -8.84 10.73
CA GLN A 172 -7.56 -9.55 10.08
C GLN A 172 -8.43 -8.64 9.20
N GLU A 173 -8.64 -7.39 9.59
CA GLU A 173 -9.50 -6.44 8.86
C GLU A 173 -8.78 -5.65 7.76
N GLU A 174 -7.49 -5.36 7.96
CA GLU A 174 -6.76 -4.38 7.18
C GLU A 174 -5.68 -4.98 6.28
N ILE A 175 -5.12 -6.13 6.63
CA ILE A 175 -3.97 -6.72 5.96
C ILE A 175 -4.34 -8.07 5.34
N LYS A 176 -4.81 -9.02 6.15
CA LYS A 176 -5.08 -10.38 5.70
C LYS A 176 -5.96 -10.48 4.46
N PRO A 177 -7.04 -9.71 4.29
CA PRO A 177 -7.86 -9.80 3.10
C PRO A 177 -7.13 -9.41 1.79
N GLY A 178 -6.10 -8.56 1.87
CA GLY A 178 -5.23 -8.26 0.74
C GLY A 178 -4.27 -9.41 0.47
N LEU A 179 -3.65 -9.96 1.52
CA LEU A 179 -2.74 -11.11 1.42
C LEU A 179 -3.42 -12.33 0.80
N ASP A 180 -4.69 -12.59 1.15
CA ASP A 180 -5.44 -13.76 0.68
C ASP A 180 -5.77 -13.73 -0.83
N VAL A 181 -5.73 -12.54 -1.46
CA VAL A 181 -6.08 -12.37 -2.89
C VAL A 181 -4.90 -11.90 -3.74
N ALA A 182 -3.76 -11.62 -3.15
CA ALA A 182 -2.58 -11.17 -3.88
C ALA A 182 -2.09 -12.23 -4.87
N ASN A 183 -1.70 -11.79 -6.06
CA ASN A 183 -1.08 -12.66 -7.07
C ASN A 183 0.43 -12.79 -6.76
N TYR A 184 0.77 -13.80 -5.96
CA TYR A 184 2.16 -14.02 -5.53
C TYR A 184 3.09 -14.40 -6.67
N GLU A 185 2.61 -15.07 -7.72
CA GLU A 185 3.40 -15.36 -8.92
C GLU A 185 3.84 -14.09 -9.65
N PHE A 186 3.00 -13.06 -9.60
CA PHE A 186 3.30 -11.74 -10.16
C PHE A 186 4.23 -10.91 -9.25
N ILE A 187 4.12 -11.07 -7.94
CA ILE A 187 4.82 -10.25 -6.93
C ILE A 187 6.29 -10.71 -6.76
N GLU A 188 6.60 -12.00 -6.91
CA GLU A 188 7.93 -12.60 -6.81
C GLU A 188 8.80 -12.33 -8.06
#